data_204368de30b37439891c728964eb5d4a
#
_entry.id   204368de30b37439891c728964eb5d4a
#
_cell.length_a   1.000
_cell.length_b   1.000
_cell.length_c   1.000
_cell.angle_alpha   90.00
_cell.angle_beta   90.00
_cell.angle_gamma   90.00
#
_symmetry.space_group_name_H-M   'P 1'
#
loop_
_entity.id
_entity.type
_entity.pdbx_description
1 polymer ?
#
loop_
_entity_poly.entity_id
_entity_poly.type
_entity_poly.pdbx_seq_one_letter_code
_entity_poly.pdbx_strand_id
1 'polypeptide(L)'
;MAPNKHAINRYHALDKCFSNWHKRFDIEALVVACNDAIYQFTGIEDGVKKRQVYDDINFMESPQGWNIPLEKYKDERRTFYRYSEKGYSINNQPLTDAEINQLKEAMFMLSRFKGMPSFEWIDEIISRLEDKFHLVGNADSVIGFEQNQYLKGLEYLSDIFNSIINKQCLRIVYRNFRFHEEC
;
A
#
# COMPACT_ATOMS: atom_id res chain seq x y z
N MET A 1 22.25 -5.24 -8.42
CA MET A 1 22.07 -5.35 -6.96
C MET A 1 21.23 -6.58 -6.67
N ALA A 2 21.68 -7.47 -5.79
CA ALA A 2 20.79 -8.54 -5.33
C ALA A 2 19.56 -7.93 -4.67
N PRO A 3 18.33 -8.39 -4.97
CA PRO A 3 17.14 -7.85 -4.35
C PRO A 3 17.28 -8.00 -2.83
N ASN A 4 17.14 -6.89 -2.13
CA ASN A 4 17.27 -6.87 -0.67
C ASN A 4 16.04 -7.54 -0.05
N LYS A 5 16.15 -8.88 0.06
CA LYS A 5 15.05 -9.75 0.47
C LYS A 5 14.52 -9.31 1.83
N HIS A 6 13.22 -9.08 1.93
CA HIS A 6 12.53 -8.65 3.15
C HIS A 6 12.95 -7.27 3.71
N ALA A 7 13.52 -6.38 2.89
CA ALA A 7 13.94 -5.04 3.33
C ALA A 7 12.77 -4.25 3.97
N ILE A 8 11.61 -4.26 3.33
CA ILE A 8 10.40 -3.57 3.82
C ILE A 8 10.04 -4.00 5.25
N ASN A 9 10.10 -5.30 5.55
CA ASN A 9 9.77 -5.81 6.88
C ASN A 9 10.77 -5.31 7.92
N ARG A 10 12.05 -5.21 7.56
CA ARG A 10 13.09 -4.64 8.44
C ARG A 10 12.89 -3.14 8.65
N TYR A 11 12.57 -2.38 7.60
CA TYR A 11 12.28 -0.95 7.73
C TYR A 11 11.11 -0.69 8.68
N HIS A 12 10.03 -1.45 8.58
CA HIS A 12 8.92 -1.34 9.52
C HIS A 12 9.28 -1.77 10.95
N ALA A 13 10.17 -2.75 11.12
CA ALA A 13 10.67 -3.14 12.45
C ALA A 13 11.54 -2.03 13.05
N LEU A 14 12.43 -1.45 12.27
CA LEU A 14 13.28 -0.32 12.68
C LEU A 14 12.44 0.91 13.03
N ASP A 15 11.44 1.24 12.23
CA ASP A 15 10.49 2.33 12.48
C ASP A 15 9.79 2.19 13.82
N LYS A 16 9.28 0.98 14.14
CA LYS A 16 8.67 0.68 15.45
C LYS A 16 9.66 0.85 16.61
N CYS A 17 10.93 0.50 16.39
CA CYS A 17 11.96 0.70 17.40
C CYS A 17 12.28 2.19 17.61
N PHE A 18 12.45 2.94 16.53
CA PHE A 18 12.82 4.36 16.60
C PHE A 18 11.70 5.26 17.13
N SER A 19 10.44 4.90 16.85
CA SER A 19 9.26 5.63 17.35
C SER A 19 8.94 5.33 18.82
N ASN A 20 9.53 4.29 19.40
CA ASN A 20 9.29 3.91 20.80
C ASN A 20 10.20 4.66 21.78
N TRP A 21 9.68 5.72 22.39
CA TRP A 21 10.40 6.57 23.33
C TRP A 21 10.55 5.97 24.74
N HIS A 22 9.87 4.88 25.04
CA HIS A 22 9.91 4.22 26.35
C HIS A 22 11.02 3.19 26.46
N LYS A 23 11.56 2.73 25.32
CA LYS A 23 12.61 1.71 25.27
C LYS A 23 13.81 2.23 24.49
N ARG A 24 15.01 1.91 24.96
CA ARG A 24 16.27 2.24 24.28
C ARG A 24 16.68 1.08 23.39
N PHE A 25 17.06 1.38 22.15
CA PHE A 25 17.49 0.37 21.19
C PHE A 25 18.92 0.66 20.74
N ASP A 26 19.83 -0.23 21.08
CA ASP A 26 21.17 -0.30 20.49
C ASP A 26 21.16 -1.18 19.24
N ILE A 27 22.29 -1.26 18.53
CA ILE A 27 22.38 -2.02 17.27
C ILE A 27 22.03 -3.50 17.46
N GLU A 28 22.31 -4.09 18.62
CA GLU A 28 22.01 -5.49 18.90
C GLU A 28 20.52 -5.71 19.08
N ALA A 29 19.86 -4.83 19.80
CA ALA A 29 18.39 -4.85 19.95
C ALA A 29 17.66 -4.62 18.61
N LEU A 30 18.21 -3.77 17.72
CA LEU A 30 17.66 -3.56 16.38
C LEU A 30 17.80 -4.80 15.50
N VAL A 31 18.93 -5.50 15.57
CA VAL A 31 19.13 -6.78 14.85
C VAL A 31 18.11 -7.82 15.30
N VAL A 32 17.88 -7.95 16.61
CA VAL A 32 16.85 -8.87 17.15
C VAL A 32 15.47 -8.50 16.63
N ALA A 33 15.08 -7.23 16.70
CA ALA A 33 13.78 -6.77 16.22
C ALA A 33 13.56 -7.04 14.71
N CYS A 34 14.62 -6.87 13.89
CA CYS A 34 14.57 -7.20 12.47
C CYS A 34 14.41 -8.69 12.21
N ASN A 35 15.13 -9.54 12.96
CA ASN A 35 14.99 -10.99 12.85
C ASN A 35 13.61 -11.46 13.26
N ASP A 36 13.07 -10.96 14.37
CA ASP A 36 11.73 -11.29 14.85
C ASP A 36 10.66 -10.91 13.80
N ALA A 37 10.78 -9.75 13.19
CA ALA A 37 9.84 -9.31 12.15
C ALA A 37 9.89 -10.18 10.90
N ILE A 38 11.09 -10.62 10.47
CA ILE A 38 11.23 -11.54 9.34
C ILE A 38 10.67 -12.91 9.70
N TYR A 39 10.96 -13.42 10.89
CA TYR A 39 10.44 -14.69 11.34
C TYR A 39 8.91 -14.72 11.38
N GLN A 40 8.27 -13.66 11.91
CA GLN A 40 6.81 -13.53 11.91
C GLN A 40 6.20 -13.54 10.52
N PHE A 41 6.92 -13.01 9.51
CA PHE A 41 6.43 -12.94 8.14
C PHE A 41 6.71 -14.21 7.32
N THR A 42 7.86 -14.84 7.53
CA THR A 42 8.33 -15.95 6.69
C THR A 42 8.28 -17.32 7.36
N GLY A 43 8.23 -17.35 8.70
CA GLY A 43 8.43 -18.57 9.50
C GLY A 43 9.86 -19.13 9.44
N ILE A 44 10.81 -18.41 8.81
CA ILE A 44 12.21 -18.85 8.63
C ILE A 44 13.11 -17.90 9.42
N GLU A 45 14.05 -18.47 10.20
CA GLU A 45 15.12 -17.70 10.83
C GLU A 45 16.14 -17.26 9.77
N ASP A 46 15.94 -16.05 9.22
CA ASP A 46 16.90 -15.45 8.29
C ASP A 46 17.81 -14.53 9.10
N GLY A 47 19.07 -14.92 9.27
CA GLY A 47 20.02 -14.25 10.16
C GLY A 47 20.44 -12.86 9.65
N VAL A 48 19.69 -11.82 9.99
CA VAL A 48 20.07 -10.43 9.72
C VAL A 48 21.35 -10.09 10.49
N LYS A 49 22.35 -9.55 9.81
CA LYS A 49 23.64 -9.15 10.40
C LYS A 49 23.65 -7.65 10.73
N LYS A 50 24.44 -7.26 11.73
CA LYS A 50 24.64 -5.86 12.11
C LYS A 50 24.91 -4.93 10.90
N ARG A 51 25.78 -5.38 9.97
CA ARG A 51 26.08 -4.60 8.76
C ARG A 51 24.85 -4.29 7.94
N GLN A 52 23.96 -5.24 7.78
CA GLN A 52 22.73 -5.06 7.02
C GLN A 52 21.78 -4.06 7.69
N VAL A 53 21.70 -4.07 9.02
CA VAL A 53 20.92 -3.08 9.76
C VAL A 53 21.52 -1.68 9.61
N TYR A 54 22.86 -1.55 9.61
CA TYR A 54 23.49 -0.26 9.31
C TYR A 54 23.20 0.22 7.90
N ASP A 55 23.27 -0.67 6.91
CA ASP A 55 22.96 -0.33 5.51
C ASP A 55 21.48 0.09 5.38
N ASP A 56 20.57 -0.59 6.07
CA ASP A 56 19.15 -0.25 6.13
C ASP A 56 18.91 1.12 6.79
N ILE A 57 19.58 1.42 7.92
CA ILE A 57 19.50 2.72 8.59
C ILE A 57 20.01 3.83 7.66
N ASN A 58 21.16 3.64 7.02
CA ASN A 58 21.71 4.61 6.09
C ASN A 58 20.77 4.87 4.89
N PHE A 59 20.13 3.83 4.39
CA PHE A 59 19.12 3.98 3.35
C PHE A 59 17.92 4.79 3.86
N MET A 60 17.39 4.49 5.06
CA MET A 60 16.27 5.22 5.64
C MET A 60 16.58 6.69 5.89
N GLU A 61 17.83 7.02 6.26
CA GLU A 61 18.31 8.41 6.43
C GLU A 61 18.56 9.12 5.09
N SER A 62 18.72 8.39 3.99
CA SER A 62 19.04 8.97 2.69
C SER A 62 17.81 9.58 1.99
N PRO A 63 18.01 10.52 1.03
CA PRO A 63 16.94 11.06 0.21
C PRO A 63 16.25 10.02 -0.70
N GLN A 64 16.92 8.90 -1.00
CA GLN A 64 16.33 7.77 -1.75
C GLN A 64 15.41 6.91 -0.89
N GLY A 65 15.54 7.00 0.46
CA GLY A 65 14.67 6.40 1.43
C GLY A 65 13.58 7.37 1.89
N TRP A 66 13.45 7.50 3.20
CA TRP A 66 12.43 8.38 3.82
C TRP A 66 13.01 9.65 4.43
N ASN A 67 14.32 9.87 4.33
CA ASN A 67 15.01 11.00 4.96
C ASN A 67 14.62 11.17 6.45
N ILE A 68 14.63 10.05 7.19
CA ILE A 68 14.15 10.00 8.57
C ILE A 68 14.94 10.91 9.50
N PRO A 69 14.29 11.61 10.45
CA PRO A 69 14.97 12.43 11.46
C PRO A 69 15.50 11.54 12.59
N LEU A 70 16.62 10.84 12.35
CA LEU A 70 17.19 9.89 13.30
C LEU A 70 18.22 10.56 14.22
N GLU A 71 18.01 10.46 15.53
CA GLU A 71 18.95 10.86 16.56
C GLU A 71 19.77 9.65 17.01
N LYS A 72 21.12 9.82 17.03
CA LYS A 72 22.08 8.85 17.52
C LYS A 72 22.74 9.40 18.78
N TYR A 73 22.47 8.83 19.93
CA TYR A 73 23.03 9.27 21.19
C TYR A 73 23.85 8.17 21.85
N LYS A 74 24.94 8.56 22.51
CA LYS A 74 25.82 7.62 23.21
C LYS A 74 25.51 7.65 24.70
N ASP A 75 25.41 6.45 25.28
CA ASP A 75 25.37 6.25 26.71
C ASP A 75 26.41 5.17 27.05
N GLU A 76 27.41 5.56 27.87
CA GLU A 76 28.61 4.77 28.14
C GLU A 76 29.35 4.33 26.86
N ARG A 77 29.29 3.02 26.56
CA ARG A 77 29.95 2.39 25.40
C ARG A 77 29.00 2.03 24.27
N ARG A 78 27.69 2.33 24.41
CA ARG A 78 26.67 1.95 23.43
C ARG A 78 26.08 3.16 22.73
N THR A 79 25.76 2.99 21.46
CA THR A 79 25.02 3.99 20.68
C THR A 79 23.58 3.53 20.57
N PHE A 80 22.66 4.41 20.92
CA PHE A 80 21.22 4.18 20.84
C PHE A 80 20.62 5.02 19.72
N TYR A 81 19.51 4.56 19.20
CA TYR A 81 18.82 5.11 18.04
C TYR A 81 17.38 5.41 18.38
N ARG A 82 16.89 6.59 18.02
CA ARG A 82 15.46 6.96 18.10
C ARG A 82 15.17 8.09 17.10
N TYR A 83 13.91 8.33 16.80
CA TYR A 83 13.55 9.54 16.08
C TYR A 83 13.76 10.78 16.95
N SER A 84 14.22 11.89 16.35
CA SER A 84 14.35 13.18 17.04
C SER A 84 12.98 13.82 17.31
N GLU A 85 11.95 13.45 16.52
CA GLU A 85 10.60 13.95 16.61
C GLU A 85 9.67 12.90 17.22
N LYS A 86 8.99 13.28 18.32
CA LYS A 86 8.03 12.40 18.98
C LYS A 86 6.78 12.24 18.11
N GLY A 87 6.40 10.99 17.83
CA GLY A 87 5.24 10.68 16.99
C GLY A 87 5.58 10.51 15.51
N TYR A 88 6.83 10.74 15.11
CA TYR A 88 7.29 10.44 13.75
C TYR A 88 7.23 8.93 13.48
N SER A 89 6.82 8.55 12.28
CA SER A 89 6.87 7.19 11.73
C SER A 89 6.87 7.27 10.21
N ILE A 90 7.59 6.37 9.54
CA ILE A 90 7.54 6.26 8.07
C ILE A 90 6.14 5.91 7.55
N ASN A 91 5.30 5.31 8.39
CA ASN A 91 3.91 4.98 8.05
C ASN A 91 2.96 6.19 8.15
N ASN A 92 3.38 7.27 8.82
CA ASN A 92 2.57 8.45 9.08
C ASN A 92 3.05 9.67 8.27
N GLN A 93 3.90 9.47 7.26
CA GLN A 93 4.31 10.58 6.41
C GLN A 93 3.11 11.09 5.60
N PRO A 94 2.87 12.40 5.58
CA PRO A 94 1.87 12.95 4.70
C PRO A 94 2.26 12.67 3.25
N LEU A 95 1.26 12.34 2.44
CA LEU A 95 1.46 12.19 1.00
C LEU A 95 1.95 13.53 0.42
N THR A 96 2.86 13.47 -0.52
CA THR A 96 3.25 14.64 -1.31
C THR A 96 2.08 15.07 -2.21
N ASP A 97 2.05 16.35 -2.63
CA ASP A 97 1.02 16.85 -3.55
C ASP A 97 0.93 16.02 -4.85
N ALA A 98 2.07 15.52 -5.34
CA ALA A 98 2.12 14.65 -6.50
C ALA A 98 1.43 13.30 -6.25
N GLU A 99 1.70 12.68 -5.10
CA GLU A 99 1.07 11.41 -4.69
C GLU A 99 -0.42 11.59 -4.42
N ILE A 100 -0.82 12.70 -3.82
CA ILE A 100 -2.23 13.07 -3.63
C ILE A 100 -2.94 13.17 -4.98
N ASN A 101 -2.34 13.82 -5.97
CA ASN A 101 -2.93 13.95 -7.30
C ASN A 101 -3.04 12.58 -7.99
N GLN A 102 -2.00 11.74 -7.93
CA GLN A 102 -2.03 10.38 -8.48
C GLN A 102 -3.11 9.52 -7.81
N LEU A 103 -3.25 9.65 -6.48
CA LEU A 103 -4.31 8.95 -5.73
C LEU A 103 -5.70 9.41 -6.17
N LYS A 104 -5.91 10.72 -6.32
CA LYS A 104 -7.18 11.28 -6.82
C LYS A 104 -7.52 10.79 -8.23
N GLU A 105 -6.53 10.74 -9.13
CA GLU A 105 -6.71 10.18 -10.47
C GLU A 105 -7.11 8.71 -10.45
N ALA A 106 -6.46 7.90 -9.61
CA ALA A 106 -6.80 6.50 -9.44
C ALA A 106 -8.22 6.30 -8.88
N MET A 107 -8.60 7.09 -7.87
CA MET A 107 -9.95 7.09 -7.30
C MET A 107 -11.00 7.51 -8.34
N PHE A 108 -10.69 8.50 -9.17
CA PHE A 108 -11.55 8.92 -10.28
C PHE A 108 -11.72 7.81 -11.33
N MET A 109 -10.65 7.07 -11.66
CA MET A 109 -10.76 5.91 -12.55
C MET A 109 -11.64 4.80 -11.94
N LEU A 110 -11.48 4.52 -10.66
CA LEU A 110 -12.31 3.54 -9.96
C LEU A 110 -13.77 3.96 -9.89
N SER A 111 -14.06 5.24 -9.72
CA SER A 111 -15.44 5.74 -9.64
C SER A 111 -16.27 5.48 -10.90
N ARG A 112 -15.63 5.20 -12.05
CA ARG A 112 -16.33 4.81 -13.29
C ARG A 112 -17.06 3.46 -13.18
N PHE A 113 -16.62 2.62 -12.26
CA PHE A 113 -17.25 1.32 -11.99
C PHE A 113 -18.33 1.38 -10.91
N LYS A 114 -18.56 2.58 -10.36
CA LYS A 114 -19.60 2.82 -9.36
C LYS A 114 -20.98 2.45 -9.90
N GLY A 115 -21.73 1.72 -9.10
CA GLY A 115 -23.07 1.26 -9.48
C GLY A 115 -23.13 0.03 -10.41
N MET A 116 -21.98 -0.51 -10.81
CA MET A 116 -21.95 -1.77 -11.54
C MET A 116 -22.06 -2.97 -10.58
N PRO A 117 -22.77 -4.05 -10.96
CA PRO A 117 -22.79 -5.28 -10.18
C PRO A 117 -21.38 -5.79 -9.88
N SER A 118 -21.13 -6.27 -8.66
CA SER A 118 -19.82 -6.74 -8.15
C SER A 118 -18.77 -5.66 -7.87
N PHE A 119 -19.09 -4.40 -8.07
CA PHE A 119 -18.19 -3.28 -7.77
C PHE A 119 -18.70 -2.39 -6.62
N GLU A 120 -19.66 -2.86 -5.84
CA GLU A 120 -20.26 -2.15 -4.70
C GLU A 120 -19.24 -1.72 -3.64
N TRP A 121 -18.15 -2.50 -3.49
CA TRP A 121 -17.04 -2.21 -2.58
C TRP A 121 -16.25 -0.93 -2.94
N ILE A 122 -16.37 -0.42 -4.16
CA ILE A 122 -15.61 0.75 -4.63
C ILE A 122 -16.02 2.01 -3.84
N ASP A 123 -17.30 2.18 -3.58
CA ASP A 123 -17.79 3.34 -2.82
C ASP A 123 -17.22 3.36 -1.40
N GLU A 124 -17.18 2.19 -0.77
CA GLU A 124 -16.62 2.05 0.57
C GLU A 124 -15.11 2.34 0.59
N ILE A 125 -14.36 1.83 -0.38
CA ILE A 125 -12.91 2.10 -0.46
C ILE A 125 -12.62 3.56 -0.76
N ILE A 126 -13.33 4.18 -1.70
CA ILE A 126 -13.15 5.60 -2.02
C ILE A 126 -13.39 6.44 -0.76
N SER A 127 -14.50 6.24 -0.06
CA SER A 127 -14.81 6.97 1.17
C SER A 127 -13.74 6.77 2.25
N ARG A 128 -13.25 5.56 2.44
CA ARG A 128 -12.17 5.26 3.39
C ARG A 128 -10.84 5.94 3.03
N LEU A 129 -10.52 6.05 1.73
CA LEU A 129 -9.31 6.73 1.26
C LEU A 129 -9.44 8.25 1.44
N GLU A 130 -10.60 8.82 1.13
CA GLU A 130 -10.89 10.25 1.37
C GLU A 130 -10.73 10.61 2.84
N ASP A 131 -11.31 9.83 3.75
CA ASP A 131 -11.19 10.02 5.19
C ASP A 131 -9.75 9.88 5.68
N LYS A 132 -9.07 8.80 5.26
CA LYS A 132 -7.71 8.49 5.72
C LYS A 132 -6.68 9.53 5.32
N PHE A 133 -6.80 10.07 4.11
CA PHE A 133 -5.85 11.02 3.55
C PHE A 133 -6.35 12.46 3.59
N HIS A 134 -7.50 12.71 4.25
CA HIS A 134 -8.16 14.03 4.33
C HIS A 134 -8.30 14.69 2.96
N LEU A 135 -8.63 13.89 1.95
CA LEU A 135 -8.84 14.38 0.60
C LEU A 135 -10.20 15.09 0.58
N VAL A 136 -10.20 16.40 0.49
CA VAL A 136 -11.46 17.15 0.27
C VAL A 136 -12.00 16.70 -1.09
N GLY A 137 -13.12 16.00 -1.05
CA GLY A 137 -13.79 15.50 -2.25
C GLY A 137 -14.33 16.66 -3.07
N ASN A 138 -13.56 17.13 -4.04
CA ASN A 138 -14.12 17.80 -5.21
C ASN A 138 -14.60 16.70 -6.17
N ALA A 139 -15.58 15.95 -5.74
CA ALA A 139 -16.28 14.98 -6.57
C ALA A 139 -17.36 15.67 -7.44
N ASP A 140 -17.09 16.87 -7.92
CA ASP A 140 -17.80 17.34 -9.09
C ASP A 140 -17.24 16.56 -10.26
N SER A 141 -18.01 15.54 -10.68
CA SER A 141 -17.77 14.78 -11.89
C SER A 141 -17.72 15.75 -13.08
N VAL A 142 -16.53 16.26 -13.37
CA VAL A 142 -16.29 17.18 -14.50
C VAL A 142 -16.62 16.49 -15.84
N ILE A 143 -16.67 15.16 -15.84
CA ILE A 143 -17.04 14.35 -16.99
C ILE A 143 -18.19 13.42 -16.57
N GLY A 144 -19.41 13.81 -16.91
CA GLY A 144 -20.57 12.93 -16.83
C GLY A 144 -20.41 11.83 -17.88
N PHE A 145 -20.17 10.60 -17.43
CA PHE A 145 -20.33 9.46 -18.32
C PHE A 145 -21.84 9.18 -18.41
N GLU A 146 -22.42 9.25 -19.61
CA GLU A 146 -23.76 8.75 -19.83
C GLU A 146 -23.79 7.27 -19.44
N GLN A 147 -24.32 6.99 -18.25
CA GLN A 147 -24.71 5.62 -17.91
C GLN A 147 -25.97 5.32 -18.72
N ASN A 148 -25.81 4.52 -19.75
CA ASN A 148 -26.97 4.05 -20.48
C ASN A 148 -27.77 3.11 -19.56
N GLN A 149 -28.83 3.63 -18.96
CA GLN A 149 -29.73 2.89 -18.07
C GLN A 149 -30.44 1.70 -18.75
N TYR A 150 -30.33 1.62 -20.08
CA TYR A 150 -30.93 0.57 -20.90
C TYR A 150 -29.93 -0.50 -21.33
N LEU A 151 -28.70 -0.51 -20.78
CA LEU A 151 -27.73 -1.57 -21.07
C LEU A 151 -28.27 -2.93 -20.53
N LYS A 152 -28.52 -3.84 -21.45
CA LYS A 152 -28.88 -5.23 -21.14
C LYS A 152 -27.60 -6.03 -20.98
N GLY A 153 -27.59 -6.98 -20.03
CA GLY A 153 -26.47 -7.90 -19.82
C GLY A 153 -25.47 -7.44 -18.74
N LEU A 154 -25.75 -6.36 -18.00
CA LEU A 154 -24.94 -5.95 -16.85
C LEU A 154 -24.91 -7.04 -15.76
N GLU A 155 -25.96 -7.84 -15.67
CA GLU A 155 -26.07 -8.98 -14.76
C GLU A 155 -24.98 -10.05 -14.98
N TYR A 156 -24.46 -10.18 -16.20
CA TYR A 156 -23.39 -11.15 -16.54
C TYR A 156 -21.98 -10.59 -16.35
N LEU A 157 -21.83 -9.29 -16.08
CA LEU A 157 -20.53 -8.63 -15.98
C LEU A 157 -19.68 -9.25 -14.87
N SER A 158 -20.30 -9.59 -13.75
CA SER A 158 -19.65 -10.21 -12.61
C SER A 158 -19.07 -11.58 -12.94
N ASP A 159 -19.85 -12.42 -13.60
CA ASP A 159 -19.43 -13.78 -13.98
C ASP A 159 -18.30 -13.73 -15.01
N ILE A 160 -18.39 -12.82 -15.97
CA ILE A 160 -17.35 -12.60 -16.97
C ILE A 160 -16.06 -12.14 -16.29
N PHE A 161 -16.14 -11.13 -15.42
CA PHE A 161 -14.99 -10.58 -14.70
C PHE A 161 -14.30 -11.65 -13.84
N ASN A 162 -15.07 -12.38 -13.02
CA ASN A 162 -14.54 -13.44 -12.18
C ASN A 162 -13.89 -14.57 -13.00
N SER A 163 -14.46 -14.90 -14.13
CA SER A 163 -13.90 -15.92 -15.02
C SER A 163 -12.59 -15.48 -15.67
N ILE A 164 -12.46 -14.22 -16.02
CA ILE A 164 -11.20 -13.64 -16.54
C ILE A 164 -10.12 -13.71 -15.47
N ILE A 165 -10.41 -13.26 -14.23
CA ILE A 165 -9.45 -13.27 -13.12
C ILE A 165 -9.00 -14.69 -12.78
N ASN A 166 -9.96 -15.63 -12.74
CA ASN A 166 -9.70 -17.02 -12.41
C ASN A 166 -9.21 -17.86 -13.60
N LYS A 167 -9.01 -17.23 -14.78
CA LYS A 167 -8.57 -17.89 -16.02
C LYS A 167 -9.48 -19.08 -16.42
N GLN A 168 -10.79 -18.92 -16.20
CA GLN A 168 -11.81 -19.91 -16.54
C GLN A 168 -12.37 -19.63 -17.94
N CYS A 169 -12.71 -20.69 -18.67
CA CYS A 169 -13.40 -20.58 -19.94
C CYS A 169 -14.91 -20.38 -19.74
N LEU A 170 -15.47 -19.40 -20.46
CA LEU A 170 -16.92 -19.16 -20.49
C LEU A 170 -17.50 -19.65 -21.81
N ARG A 171 -18.69 -20.26 -21.75
CA ARG A 171 -19.52 -20.50 -22.91
C ARG A 171 -20.59 -19.41 -22.96
N ILE A 172 -20.49 -18.54 -23.98
CA ILE A 172 -21.41 -17.43 -24.17
C ILE A 172 -22.34 -17.76 -25.33
N VAL A 173 -23.66 -17.65 -25.10
CA VAL A 173 -24.66 -17.70 -26.17
C VAL A 173 -25.04 -16.26 -26.49
N TYR A 174 -24.64 -15.79 -27.63
CA TYR A 174 -24.81 -14.39 -28.06
C TYR A 174 -25.80 -14.33 -29.21
N ARG A 175 -26.87 -13.48 -29.09
CA ARG A 175 -27.79 -13.19 -30.16
C ARG A 175 -27.48 -11.84 -30.80
N ASN A 176 -27.11 -11.87 -32.07
CA ASN A 176 -26.82 -10.65 -32.81
C ASN A 176 -28.13 -9.88 -33.09
N PHE A 177 -28.09 -8.56 -32.86
CA PHE A 177 -29.22 -7.67 -33.10
C PHE A 177 -29.69 -7.67 -34.57
N ARG A 178 -28.79 -7.90 -35.53
CA ARG A 178 -29.07 -7.80 -36.96
C ARG A 178 -29.62 -9.10 -37.58
N PHE A 179 -29.31 -10.26 -37.05
CA PHE A 179 -29.54 -11.52 -37.75
C PHE A 179 -30.50 -12.51 -37.04
N HIS A 180 -31.04 -12.19 -35.89
CA HIS A 180 -31.93 -13.09 -35.13
C HIS A 180 -31.42 -14.56 -34.96
N GLU A 181 -30.19 -14.85 -35.32
CA GLU A 181 -29.55 -16.16 -35.19
C GLU A 181 -28.63 -16.20 -34.00
N GLU A 182 -28.69 -17.31 -33.25
CA GLU A 182 -27.81 -17.56 -32.11
C GLU A 182 -26.46 -18.09 -32.64
N CYS A 183 -25.34 -17.46 -32.29
CA CYS A 183 -23.98 -17.92 -32.57
C CYS A 183 -23.39 -18.71 -31.41
#